data_fcd6645b68a7c0b2d2eba5cce8e8153b
#
_entry.id   fcd6645b68a7c0b2d2eba5cce8e8153b
#
_cell.length_a   1.000
_cell.length_b   1.000
_cell.length_c   1.000
_cell.angle_alpha   90.00
_cell.angle_beta   90.00
_cell.angle_gamma   90.00
#
_symmetry.space_group_name_H-M   'P 1'
#
loop_
_entity.id
_entity.type
_entity.pdbx_description
1 polymer ?
#
loop_
_entity_poly.entity_id
_entity_poly.type
_entity_poly.pdbx_seq_one_letter_code
_entity_poly.pdbx_strand_id
1 'polypeptide(L)'
;MIRCHNYTQILIVYPVEILGKFSYNQKYIQGVNCTLLVIEAKLKGNKNQYKVLDEMILTGQFIRNSCLRYWIDNKDVKRNDLQKLCSVLAKDSNFPWVKKLNSQARQASADRAWQSIQRFYKNCRQKSPGKKDYPKFPSECCANKKFTRSVEYKTTGYKLSPDRKKIEFKDGFKAGVFELWTSRDLVWYSEQQISRVRVVRRADGYYYQFLVNVERKETHNFEGNVVGIDLGLNAFYTDSDGNAVNNPKYLRRSEKRLKKLQRRVSRRHEKGKKPQSNNYHKARIQLARHHLKISRQRKDHGVKTARALTQSHDLVVYEDLKVSNLVKNHHLAKSISDASWYQFTQWLEYYAKLHGIVCIAVLPHFTSQNCSNCGQTVKKSLSVRTHKCPHCGYVADRDHNAAKNILAKGLEILGAIVNSTEGHSEPGGDPFAEHSEGKATGEPDLWRA
;
A
#
# COMPACT_ATOMS: atom_id res chain seq x y z
N MET A 1 8.99 -0.87 53.82
CA MET A 1 8.14 0.12 53.14
C MET A 1 8.88 0.60 51.91
N ILE A 2 8.63 -0.07 50.80
CA ILE A 2 9.18 0.33 49.50
C ILE A 2 8.06 1.12 48.82
N ARG A 3 8.29 2.41 48.63
CA ARG A 3 7.34 3.33 47.99
C ARG A 3 7.17 2.93 46.54
N CYS A 4 5.97 2.52 46.15
CA CYS A 4 5.55 2.42 44.77
C CYS A 4 5.67 3.82 44.12
N HIS A 5 6.62 3.99 43.23
CA HIS A 5 6.65 5.19 42.40
C HIS A 5 5.57 5.04 41.31
N ASN A 6 4.63 5.96 41.35
CA ASN A 6 3.54 6.05 40.38
C ASN A 6 4.12 6.26 38.98
N TYR A 7 3.95 5.30 38.10
CA TYR A 7 4.26 5.39 36.67
C TYR A 7 3.52 6.52 35.94
N THR A 8 2.48 7.09 36.58
CA THR A 8 1.79 8.29 36.08
C THR A 8 2.63 9.56 36.06
N GLN A 9 3.75 9.60 36.79
CA GLN A 9 4.65 10.77 36.78
C GLN A 9 5.75 10.69 35.71
N ILE A 10 5.99 9.51 35.12
CA ILE A 10 6.99 9.35 34.04
C ILE A 10 6.46 9.84 32.68
N LEU A 11 5.15 9.83 32.50
CA LEU A 11 4.51 10.35 31.27
C LEU A 11 4.56 11.90 31.16
N ILE A 12 4.84 12.60 32.27
CA ILE A 12 4.89 14.09 32.32
C ILE A 12 6.31 14.63 32.05
N VAL A 13 7.34 13.77 31.99
CA VAL A 13 8.75 14.20 31.95
C VAL A 13 9.40 14.11 30.56
N TYR A 14 8.68 13.69 29.52
CA TYR A 14 9.19 13.84 28.16
C TYR A 14 8.50 15.03 27.48
N PRO A 15 9.03 16.25 27.65
CA PRO A 15 8.39 17.45 27.15
C PRO A 15 8.55 17.54 25.63
N VAL A 16 7.68 18.35 25.04
CA VAL A 16 7.70 18.93 23.69
C VAL A 16 9.12 19.17 23.16
N GLU A 17 10.12 19.42 24.00
CA GLU A 17 11.52 19.59 23.67
C GLU A 17 12.20 18.37 23.04
N ILE A 18 11.85 17.12 23.40
CA ILE A 18 12.42 15.92 22.79
C ILE A 18 11.78 15.67 21.42
N LEU A 19 10.49 15.79 21.33
CA LEU A 19 9.77 15.70 20.04
C LEU A 19 10.10 16.92 19.15
N GLY A 20 10.27 18.10 19.76
CA GLY A 20 10.76 19.32 19.11
C GLY A 20 12.21 19.21 18.61
N LYS A 21 13.11 18.54 19.33
CA LYS A 21 14.49 18.24 18.87
C LYS A 21 14.48 17.29 17.67
N PHE A 22 13.53 16.34 17.58
CA PHE A 22 13.33 15.54 16.37
C PHE A 22 12.86 16.36 15.18
N SER A 23 12.06 17.39 15.38
CA SER A 23 11.69 18.33 14.32
C SER A 23 12.87 19.24 13.91
N TYR A 24 13.80 19.53 14.82
CA TYR A 24 14.97 20.37 14.55
C TYR A 24 16.12 19.59 13.90
N ASN A 25 16.30 18.29 14.19
CA ASN A 25 17.23 17.42 13.46
C ASN A 25 16.63 16.91 12.14
N GLN A 26 16.00 17.79 11.41
CA GLN A 26 15.44 17.56 10.07
C GLN A 26 16.45 17.00 9.04
N LYS A 27 17.75 16.93 9.34
CA LYS A 27 18.73 16.30 8.44
C LYS A 27 18.47 14.80 8.23
N TYR A 28 17.91 14.08 9.20
CA TYR A 28 17.56 12.65 9.06
C TYR A 28 16.16 12.40 8.50
N ILE A 29 15.28 13.41 8.52
CA ILE A 29 13.94 13.35 7.91
C ILE A 29 13.93 14.04 6.53
N GLN A 30 14.95 14.85 6.22
CA GLN A 30 15.05 15.66 4.99
C GLN A 30 15.32 14.88 3.70
N GLY A 31 15.35 13.55 3.72
CA GLY A 31 15.66 12.73 2.53
C GLY A 31 14.59 12.68 1.44
N VAL A 32 13.38 13.19 1.59
CA VAL A 32 12.36 13.12 0.52
C VAL A 32 11.46 14.34 0.49
N ASN A 33 11.94 15.40 -0.13
CA ASN A 33 11.13 16.59 -0.44
C ASN A 33 10.16 16.39 -1.61
N CYS A 34 10.11 15.24 -2.23
CA CYS A 34 9.23 14.98 -3.37
C CYS A 34 8.26 13.84 -3.06
N THR A 35 7.04 14.16 -2.68
CA THR A 35 5.98 13.18 -2.46
C THR A 35 5.30 12.86 -3.79
N LEU A 36 5.38 11.59 -4.23
CA LEU A 36 4.64 11.11 -5.39
C LEU A 36 3.16 10.96 -5.04
N LEU A 37 2.32 11.84 -5.55
CA LEU A 37 0.88 11.76 -5.38
C LEU A 37 0.24 11.02 -6.53
N VAL A 38 -0.63 10.04 -6.24
CA VAL A 38 -1.43 9.37 -7.26
C VAL A 38 -2.85 9.95 -7.25
N ILE A 39 -3.21 10.62 -8.34
CA ILE A 39 -4.57 11.12 -8.56
C ILE A 39 -5.28 10.18 -9.52
N GLU A 40 -6.41 9.65 -9.10
CA GLU A 40 -7.21 8.74 -9.92
C GLU A 40 -8.46 9.46 -10.45
N ALA A 41 -8.65 9.39 -11.76
CA ALA A 41 -9.84 9.87 -12.46
C ALA A 41 -10.52 8.71 -13.19
N LYS A 42 -11.83 8.65 -13.19
CA LYS A 42 -12.58 7.69 -13.99
C LYS A 42 -12.70 8.21 -15.42
N LEU A 43 -12.42 7.34 -16.40
CA LEU A 43 -12.58 7.65 -17.81
C LEU A 43 -14.05 7.45 -18.21
N LYS A 44 -14.63 8.48 -18.83
CA LYS A 44 -15.94 8.42 -19.46
C LYS A 44 -15.76 8.43 -20.98
N GLY A 45 -16.24 7.40 -21.63
CA GLY A 45 -16.18 7.20 -23.07
C GLY A 45 -17.28 6.25 -23.52
N ASN A 46 -17.31 5.93 -24.81
CA ASN A 46 -18.27 4.99 -25.41
C ASN A 46 -17.73 3.55 -25.45
N LYS A 47 -18.56 2.60 -25.85
CA LYS A 47 -18.21 1.18 -25.90
C LYS A 47 -17.04 0.87 -26.84
N ASN A 48 -16.93 1.58 -27.96
CA ASN A 48 -15.85 1.36 -28.94
C ASN A 48 -14.53 1.88 -28.37
N GLN A 49 -14.53 3.05 -27.76
CA GLN A 49 -13.35 3.59 -27.08
C GLN A 49 -12.85 2.64 -25.97
N TYR A 50 -13.75 2.03 -25.19
CA TYR A 50 -13.36 1.04 -24.16
C TYR A 50 -12.77 -0.24 -24.75
N LYS A 51 -13.23 -0.71 -25.93
CA LYS A 51 -12.59 -1.83 -26.64
C LYS A 51 -11.16 -1.48 -27.05
N VAL A 52 -10.95 -0.27 -27.55
CA VAL A 52 -9.63 0.21 -27.92
C VAL A 52 -8.70 0.28 -26.69
N LEU A 53 -9.20 0.72 -25.52
CA LEU A 53 -8.41 0.68 -24.27
C LEU A 53 -8.03 -0.74 -23.88
N ASP A 54 -8.91 -1.73 -24.11
CA ASP A 54 -8.57 -3.14 -23.88
C ASP A 54 -7.44 -3.59 -24.81
N GLU A 55 -7.47 -3.24 -26.09
CA GLU A 55 -6.41 -3.56 -27.05
C GLU A 55 -5.08 -2.92 -26.66
N MET A 56 -5.08 -1.65 -26.21
CA MET A 56 -3.89 -0.97 -25.71
C MET A 56 -3.28 -1.71 -24.50
N ILE A 57 -4.11 -2.11 -23.54
CA ILE A 57 -3.69 -2.86 -22.35
C ILE A 57 -3.14 -4.23 -22.72
N LEU A 58 -3.79 -4.95 -23.63
CA LEU A 58 -3.36 -6.26 -24.13
C LEU A 58 -2.03 -6.16 -24.87
N THR A 59 -1.85 -5.14 -25.70
CA THR A 59 -0.59 -4.89 -26.42
C THR A 59 0.56 -4.62 -25.43
N GLY A 60 0.33 -3.79 -24.41
CA GLY A 60 1.31 -3.55 -23.36
C GLY A 60 1.66 -4.83 -22.57
N GLN A 61 0.67 -5.70 -22.33
CA GLN A 61 0.88 -7.00 -21.70
C GLN A 61 1.69 -7.95 -22.60
N PHE A 62 1.39 -8.00 -23.90
CA PHE A 62 2.13 -8.79 -24.86
C PHE A 62 3.61 -8.40 -24.85
N ILE A 63 3.93 -7.11 -25.01
CA ILE A 63 5.30 -6.61 -24.97
C ILE A 63 6.01 -6.99 -23.67
N ARG A 64 5.35 -6.80 -22.51
CA ARG A 64 5.92 -7.21 -21.22
C ARG A 64 6.25 -8.72 -21.19
N ASN A 65 5.36 -9.54 -21.71
CA ASN A 65 5.54 -10.99 -21.76
C ASN A 65 6.68 -11.38 -22.72
N SER A 66 6.77 -10.74 -23.89
CA SER A 66 7.87 -10.94 -24.84
C SER A 66 9.23 -10.57 -24.22
N CYS A 67 9.28 -9.47 -23.45
CA CYS A 67 10.48 -9.10 -22.70
C CYS A 67 10.87 -10.14 -21.65
N LEU A 68 9.90 -10.70 -20.92
CA LEU A 68 10.18 -11.76 -19.94
C LEU A 68 10.63 -13.05 -20.63
N ARG A 69 10.03 -13.41 -21.78
CA ARG A 69 10.45 -14.57 -22.56
C ARG A 69 11.89 -14.39 -23.05
N TYR A 70 12.18 -13.24 -23.64
CA TYR A 70 13.54 -12.91 -24.11
C TYR A 70 14.58 -13.02 -22.99
N TRP A 71 14.25 -12.55 -21.78
CA TRP A 71 15.14 -12.69 -20.62
C TRP A 71 15.31 -14.15 -20.16
N ILE A 72 14.28 -15.01 -20.30
CA ILE A 72 14.37 -16.43 -19.94
C ILE A 72 15.25 -17.19 -20.94
N ASP A 73 15.11 -16.85 -22.23
CA ASP A 73 15.74 -17.57 -23.33
C ASP A 73 17.19 -17.11 -23.57
N ASN A 74 17.61 -15.97 -23.02
CA ASN A 74 18.96 -15.40 -23.23
C ASN A 74 19.65 -15.12 -21.88
N LYS A 75 21.00 -15.28 -21.87
CA LYS A 75 21.84 -14.93 -20.71
C LYS A 75 22.19 -13.44 -20.73
N ASP A 76 22.51 -12.90 -19.55
CA ASP A 76 23.07 -11.54 -19.34
C ASP A 76 22.25 -10.39 -19.93
N VAL A 77 20.93 -10.58 -20.07
CA VAL A 77 20.01 -9.57 -20.58
C VAL A 77 19.94 -8.38 -19.63
N LYS A 78 20.18 -7.18 -20.17
CA LYS A 78 20.10 -5.89 -19.46
C LYS A 78 18.80 -5.16 -19.82
N ARG A 79 18.50 -4.10 -19.06
CA ARG A 79 17.33 -3.23 -19.31
C ARG A 79 17.28 -2.69 -20.74
N ASN A 80 18.45 -2.26 -21.27
CA ASN A 80 18.55 -1.68 -22.61
C ASN A 80 18.21 -2.68 -23.71
N ASP A 81 18.51 -3.96 -23.51
CA ASP A 81 18.20 -5.01 -24.48
C ASP A 81 16.69 -5.22 -24.60
N LEU A 82 15.98 -5.17 -23.45
CA LEU A 82 14.52 -5.22 -23.44
C LEU A 82 13.88 -3.99 -24.10
N GLN A 83 14.52 -2.83 -24.00
CA GLN A 83 14.05 -1.62 -24.69
C GLN A 83 14.29 -1.70 -26.20
N LYS A 84 15.45 -2.24 -26.63
CA LYS A 84 15.75 -2.52 -28.06
C LYS A 84 14.76 -3.53 -28.64
N LEU A 85 14.42 -4.58 -27.88
CA LEU A 85 13.41 -5.57 -28.27
C LEU A 85 12.05 -4.93 -28.57
N CYS A 86 11.65 -3.86 -27.86
CA CYS A 86 10.40 -3.15 -28.17
C CYS A 86 10.39 -2.56 -29.58
N SER A 87 11.55 -2.13 -30.10
CA SER A 87 11.68 -1.60 -31.45
C SER A 87 11.65 -2.72 -32.49
N VAL A 88 12.27 -3.86 -32.18
CA VAL A 88 12.22 -5.07 -33.04
C VAL A 88 10.78 -5.56 -33.17
N LEU A 89 10.07 -5.75 -32.05
CA LEU A 89 8.66 -6.17 -32.03
C LEU A 89 7.73 -5.21 -32.78
N ALA A 90 8.05 -3.92 -32.79
CA ALA A 90 7.24 -2.92 -33.50
C ALA A 90 7.44 -2.94 -35.03
N LYS A 91 8.55 -3.51 -35.49
CA LYS A 91 8.88 -3.69 -36.93
C LYS A 91 8.47 -5.05 -37.44
N ASP A 92 8.17 -6.00 -36.56
CA ASP A 92 7.82 -7.37 -36.90
C ASP A 92 6.45 -7.42 -37.60
N SER A 93 6.41 -7.95 -38.81
CA SER A 93 5.19 -8.12 -39.60
C SER A 93 4.18 -9.07 -38.96
N ASN A 94 4.62 -10.01 -38.11
CA ASN A 94 3.76 -10.92 -37.39
C ASN A 94 2.95 -10.23 -36.29
N PHE A 95 3.40 -9.04 -35.82
CA PHE A 95 2.77 -8.32 -34.73
C PHE A 95 2.45 -6.85 -35.09
N PRO A 96 1.70 -6.58 -36.17
CA PRO A 96 1.47 -5.22 -36.69
C PRO A 96 0.79 -4.28 -35.69
N TRP A 97 0.05 -4.84 -34.72
CA TRP A 97 -0.62 -4.08 -33.67
C TRP A 97 0.36 -3.46 -32.65
N VAL A 98 1.57 -4.01 -32.49
CA VAL A 98 2.58 -3.49 -31.54
C VAL A 98 3.01 -2.08 -31.92
N LYS A 99 3.14 -1.80 -33.22
CA LYS A 99 3.48 -0.46 -33.74
C LYS A 99 2.43 0.60 -33.37
N LYS A 100 1.17 0.21 -33.22
CA LYS A 100 0.09 1.13 -32.85
C LYS A 100 0.27 1.72 -31.45
N LEU A 101 0.86 0.95 -30.50
CA LEU A 101 1.11 1.45 -29.15
C LEU A 101 2.27 2.46 -29.18
N ASN A 102 2.09 3.59 -28.48
CA ASN A 102 3.11 4.64 -28.37
C ASN A 102 4.48 4.06 -27.94
N SER A 103 5.56 4.57 -28.51
CA SER A 103 6.93 4.08 -28.27
C SER A 103 7.31 4.11 -26.77
N GLN A 104 6.97 5.18 -26.08
CA GLN A 104 7.23 5.29 -24.63
C GLN A 104 6.38 4.32 -23.81
N ALA A 105 5.15 4.01 -24.22
CA ALA A 105 4.31 3.01 -23.55
C ALA A 105 4.85 1.58 -23.76
N ARG A 106 5.46 1.31 -24.94
CA ARG A 106 6.21 0.08 -25.19
C ARG A 106 7.42 -0.05 -24.26
N GLN A 107 8.23 1.02 -24.16
CA GLN A 107 9.36 1.06 -23.22
C GLN A 107 8.94 0.94 -21.76
N ALA A 108 7.83 1.58 -21.36
CA ALA A 108 7.28 1.44 -20.01
C ALA A 108 6.87 -0.03 -19.72
N SER A 109 6.37 -0.76 -20.72
CA SER A 109 6.06 -2.18 -20.60
C SER A 109 7.31 -3.05 -20.39
N ALA A 110 8.41 -2.73 -21.10
CA ALA A 110 9.72 -3.36 -20.90
C ALA A 110 10.31 -3.02 -19.51
N ASP A 111 10.22 -1.76 -19.08
CA ASP A 111 10.66 -1.33 -17.74
C ASP A 111 9.93 -2.12 -16.64
N ARG A 112 8.62 -2.38 -16.79
CA ARG A 112 7.84 -3.22 -15.84
C ARG A 112 8.28 -4.68 -15.83
N ALA A 113 8.72 -5.23 -16.97
CA ALA A 113 9.35 -6.55 -17.02
C ALA A 113 10.67 -6.53 -16.25
N TRP A 114 11.52 -5.54 -16.52
CA TRP A 114 12.80 -5.37 -15.87
C TRP A 114 12.69 -5.21 -14.35
N GLN A 115 11.77 -4.39 -13.87
CA GLN A 115 11.51 -4.25 -12.43
C GLN A 115 11.13 -5.59 -11.75
N SER A 116 10.40 -6.46 -12.46
CA SER A 116 10.09 -7.80 -11.95
C SER A 116 11.32 -8.68 -11.86
N ILE A 117 12.23 -8.58 -12.83
CA ILE A 117 13.51 -9.29 -12.88
C ILE A 117 14.43 -8.78 -11.77
N GLN A 118 14.58 -7.48 -11.62
CA GLN A 118 15.41 -6.88 -10.56
C GLN A 118 14.93 -7.28 -9.18
N ARG A 119 13.60 -7.30 -8.94
CA ARG A 119 13.02 -7.76 -7.67
C ARG A 119 13.38 -9.21 -7.39
N PHE A 120 13.31 -10.08 -8.38
CA PHE A 120 13.74 -11.47 -8.26
C PHE A 120 15.20 -11.57 -7.85
N TYR A 121 16.12 -10.89 -8.55
CA TYR A 121 17.55 -10.90 -8.22
C TYR A 121 17.83 -10.32 -6.83
N LYS A 122 17.15 -9.21 -6.46
CA LYS A 122 17.27 -8.63 -5.12
C LYS A 122 16.87 -9.65 -4.03
N ASN A 123 15.74 -10.35 -4.21
CA ASN A 123 15.29 -11.37 -3.27
C ASN A 123 16.26 -12.56 -3.19
N CYS A 124 16.95 -12.91 -4.29
CA CYS A 124 17.99 -13.94 -4.30
C CYS A 124 19.23 -13.51 -3.50
N ARG A 125 19.72 -12.28 -3.72
CA ARG A 125 20.91 -11.74 -3.02
C ARG A 125 20.65 -11.59 -1.52
N GLN A 126 19.51 -11.07 -1.14
CA GLN A 126 19.13 -10.84 0.26
C GLN A 126 18.77 -12.14 1.01
N LYS A 127 18.93 -13.32 0.38
CA LYS A 127 18.54 -14.63 0.96
C LYS A 127 17.16 -14.60 1.65
N SER A 128 16.25 -13.76 1.14
CA SER A 128 14.91 -13.58 1.71
C SER A 128 14.21 -14.91 1.91
N PRO A 129 13.62 -15.18 3.07
CA PRO A 129 12.92 -16.44 3.33
C PRO A 129 11.71 -16.57 2.40
N GLY A 130 11.45 -17.79 1.91
CA GLY A 130 10.29 -18.10 1.06
C GLY A 130 10.57 -18.04 -0.45
N LYS A 131 9.51 -17.85 -1.24
CA LYS A 131 9.61 -17.81 -2.72
C LYS A 131 10.33 -16.56 -3.17
N LYS A 132 11.31 -16.72 -4.06
CA LYS A 132 12.13 -15.62 -4.63
C LYS A 132 11.37 -14.70 -5.59
N ASP A 133 10.04 -14.85 -5.76
CA ASP A 133 9.19 -14.07 -6.67
C ASP A 133 9.68 -14.10 -8.13
N TYR A 134 10.01 -15.31 -8.64
CA TYR A 134 10.36 -15.49 -10.04
C TYR A 134 9.32 -14.84 -10.97
N PRO A 135 9.73 -14.04 -11.97
CA PRO A 135 8.82 -13.33 -12.84
C PRO A 135 7.84 -14.25 -13.56
N LYS A 136 6.54 -13.98 -13.44
CA LYS A 136 5.49 -14.80 -14.06
C LYS A 136 4.85 -14.09 -15.23
N PHE A 137 4.46 -14.87 -16.22
CA PHE A 137 3.64 -14.39 -17.33
C PHE A 137 2.19 -14.19 -16.84
N PRO A 138 1.63 -12.99 -16.93
CA PRO A 138 0.19 -12.81 -16.82
C PRO A 138 -0.46 -13.44 -18.06
N SER A 139 -1.36 -14.41 -17.87
CA SER A 139 -2.02 -15.10 -18.97
C SER A 139 -3.53 -14.91 -18.93
N GLU A 140 -4.16 -14.85 -20.11
CA GLU A 140 -5.62 -14.78 -20.25
C GLU A 140 -6.33 -16.06 -19.84
N CYS A 141 -5.66 -17.21 -20.01
CA CYS A 141 -6.27 -18.53 -19.88
C CYS A 141 -6.62 -18.97 -18.46
N CYS A 142 -6.09 -18.33 -17.43
CA CYS A 142 -6.27 -18.79 -16.06
C CYS A 142 -7.16 -17.85 -15.27
N ALA A 143 -8.33 -18.30 -14.88
CA ALA A 143 -9.29 -17.55 -14.05
C ALA A 143 -8.71 -16.96 -12.76
N ASN A 144 -7.59 -17.52 -12.29
CA ASN A 144 -6.91 -17.12 -11.05
C ASN A 144 -5.57 -16.38 -11.27
N LYS A 145 -5.15 -16.10 -12.51
CA LYS A 145 -3.88 -15.41 -12.78
C LYS A 145 -4.09 -13.91 -12.96
N LYS A 146 -3.26 -13.14 -12.29
CA LYS A 146 -3.29 -11.66 -12.30
C LYS A 146 -2.95 -11.16 -13.70
N PHE A 147 -3.96 -10.71 -14.44
CA PHE A 147 -3.76 -9.93 -15.67
C PHE A 147 -3.03 -8.64 -15.36
N THR A 148 -2.15 -8.21 -16.28
CA THR A 148 -1.79 -6.81 -16.35
C THR A 148 -3.02 -6.04 -16.86
N ARG A 149 -3.73 -5.41 -15.95
CA ARG A 149 -4.96 -4.64 -16.25
C ARG A 149 -4.65 -3.17 -16.50
N SER A 150 -3.44 -2.87 -16.95
CA SER A 150 -3.01 -1.48 -17.09
C SER A 150 -1.90 -1.33 -18.13
N VAL A 151 -1.89 -0.19 -18.80
CA VAL A 151 -0.82 0.30 -19.66
C VAL A 151 -0.37 1.67 -19.17
N GLU A 152 0.91 1.98 -19.29
CA GLU A 152 1.52 3.20 -18.78
C GLU A 152 2.06 4.05 -19.92
N TYR A 153 1.80 5.35 -19.86
CA TYR A 153 2.29 6.35 -20.81
C TYR A 153 3.19 7.34 -20.06
N LYS A 154 4.27 7.75 -20.69
CA LYS A 154 5.08 8.88 -20.26
C LYS A 154 4.56 10.18 -20.93
N THR A 155 5.14 11.30 -20.60
CA THR A 155 4.68 12.65 -20.96
C THR A 155 4.27 12.87 -22.41
N THR A 156 4.96 12.29 -23.38
CA THR A 156 4.64 12.48 -24.82
C THR A 156 3.56 11.54 -25.35
N GLY A 157 3.10 10.58 -24.56
CA GLY A 157 2.13 9.57 -24.96
C GLY A 157 0.66 9.98 -24.83
N TYR A 158 0.38 11.15 -24.28
CA TYR A 158 -0.98 11.66 -24.09
C TYR A 158 -1.01 13.18 -24.20
N LYS A 159 -2.21 13.74 -24.35
CA LYS A 159 -2.49 15.18 -24.30
C LYS A 159 -3.64 15.42 -23.34
N LEU A 160 -3.46 16.33 -22.39
CA LEU A 160 -4.53 16.85 -21.54
C LEU A 160 -5.10 18.11 -22.16
N SER A 161 -6.42 18.33 -22.02
CA SER A 161 -7.02 19.63 -22.34
C SER A 161 -6.52 20.71 -21.36
N PRO A 162 -6.55 22.00 -21.72
CA PRO A 162 -6.13 23.09 -20.83
C PRO A 162 -6.88 23.08 -19.49
N ASP A 163 -8.17 22.75 -19.51
CA ASP A 163 -9.04 22.61 -18.33
C ASP A 163 -8.82 21.32 -17.53
N ARG A 164 -7.87 20.45 -17.96
CA ARG A 164 -7.56 19.16 -17.35
C ARG A 164 -8.74 18.19 -17.20
N LYS A 165 -9.86 18.45 -17.89
CA LYS A 165 -11.07 17.61 -17.83
C LYS A 165 -11.14 16.56 -18.92
N LYS A 166 -10.29 16.65 -19.95
CA LYS A 166 -10.26 15.73 -21.08
C LYS A 166 -8.85 15.21 -21.34
N ILE A 167 -8.77 13.99 -21.85
CA ILE A 167 -7.51 13.36 -22.23
C ILE A 167 -7.61 12.62 -23.55
N GLU A 168 -6.55 12.70 -24.34
CA GLU A 168 -6.37 12.00 -25.59
C GLU A 168 -5.05 11.24 -25.59
N PHE A 169 -5.03 10.00 -26.12
CA PHE A 169 -3.81 9.22 -26.29
C PHE A 169 -3.18 9.49 -27.64
N LYS A 170 -1.86 9.75 -27.61
CA LYS A 170 -1.06 9.94 -28.82
C LYS A 170 -0.48 8.61 -29.27
N ASP A 171 -1.32 7.76 -29.85
CA ASP A 171 -0.92 6.46 -30.38
C ASP A 171 -1.71 6.12 -31.66
N GLY A 172 -1.32 5.00 -32.30
CA GLY A 172 -1.96 4.54 -33.54
C GLY A 172 -3.30 3.83 -33.32
N PHE A 173 -3.77 3.67 -32.10
CA PHE A 173 -5.07 3.07 -31.80
C PHE A 173 -6.22 4.05 -32.01
N LYS A 174 -5.95 5.36 -31.98
CA LYS A 174 -6.93 6.43 -32.23
C LYS A 174 -8.17 6.29 -31.32
N ALA A 175 -7.95 6.09 -30.02
CA ALA A 175 -9.03 5.89 -29.03
C ALA A 175 -9.94 7.13 -28.88
N GLY A 176 -9.49 8.30 -29.39
CA GLY A 176 -10.19 9.57 -29.25
C GLY A 176 -10.09 10.18 -27.85
N VAL A 177 -10.92 11.18 -27.61
CA VAL A 177 -10.92 11.97 -26.38
C VAL A 177 -11.82 11.33 -25.33
N PHE A 178 -11.34 11.26 -24.08
CA PHE A 178 -12.09 10.81 -22.91
C PHE A 178 -12.32 11.96 -21.93
N GLU A 179 -13.48 12.00 -21.32
CA GLU A 179 -13.73 12.87 -20.18
C GLU A 179 -13.17 12.26 -18.90
N LEU A 180 -12.62 13.10 -18.02
CA LEU A 180 -12.04 12.73 -16.74
C LEU A 180 -13.00 13.06 -15.61
N TRP A 181 -13.45 12.05 -14.89
CA TRP A 181 -14.23 12.21 -13.66
C TRP A 181 -13.32 12.01 -12.45
N THR A 182 -12.99 13.11 -11.80
CA THR A 182 -12.14 13.12 -10.60
C THR A 182 -12.76 13.98 -9.51
N SER A 183 -12.49 13.62 -8.25
CA SER A 183 -12.86 14.43 -7.08
C SER A 183 -11.83 15.52 -6.76
N ARG A 184 -10.66 15.51 -7.42
CA ARG A 184 -9.59 16.49 -7.27
C ARG A 184 -9.40 17.25 -8.58
N ASP A 185 -9.28 18.55 -8.49
CA ASP A 185 -8.98 19.36 -9.66
C ASP A 185 -7.52 19.16 -10.07
N LEU A 186 -7.31 18.77 -11.33
CA LEU A 186 -5.98 18.55 -11.90
C LEU A 186 -5.33 19.86 -12.40
N VAL A 187 -6.07 20.94 -12.46
CA VAL A 187 -5.59 22.27 -12.89
C VAL A 187 -4.48 22.79 -11.96
N TRP A 188 -4.54 22.41 -10.67
CA TRP A 188 -3.52 22.77 -9.68
C TRP A 188 -2.13 22.24 -9.97
N TYR A 189 -1.97 21.29 -10.92
CA TYR A 189 -0.69 20.64 -11.21
C TYR A 189 -0.23 21.00 -12.62
N SER A 190 1.01 21.44 -12.74
CA SER A 190 1.64 21.70 -14.04
C SER A 190 1.88 20.38 -14.80
N GLU A 191 2.05 20.47 -16.14
CA GLU A 191 2.36 19.28 -16.95
C GLU A 191 3.70 18.63 -16.55
N GLN A 192 4.66 19.43 -16.11
CA GLN A 192 5.97 18.97 -15.67
C GLN A 192 5.91 18.16 -14.37
N GLN A 193 4.96 18.47 -13.49
CA GLN A 193 4.72 17.71 -12.28
C GLN A 193 4.08 16.34 -12.56
N ILE A 194 3.39 16.17 -13.69
CA ILE A 194 2.76 14.90 -14.08
C ILE A 194 3.77 14.03 -14.83
N SER A 195 4.48 13.17 -14.10
CA SER A 195 5.60 12.38 -14.64
C SER A 195 5.16 11.16 -15.46
N ARG A 196 4.05 10.54 -15.09
CA ARG A 196 3.53 9.32 -15.73
C ARG A 196 2.03 9.24 -15.60
N VAL A 197 1.44 8.54 -16.55
CA VAL A 197 0.02 8.29 -16.56
C VAL A 197 -0.25 6.82 -16.83
N ARG A 198 -1.13 6.21 -16.05
CA ARG A 198 -1.49 4.82 -16.18
C ARG A 198 -2.98 4.66 -16.43
N VAL A 199 -3.34 3.97 -17.51
CA VAL A 199 -4.70 3.48 -17.74
C VAL A 199 -4.88 2.17 -17.00
N VAL A 200 -5.91 2.08 -16.15
CA VAL A 200 -6.20 0.88 -15.36
C VAL A 200 -7.63 0.42 -15.62
N ARG A 201 -7.79 -0.84 -16.00
CA ARG A 201 -9.09 -1.49 -16.09
C ARG A 201 -9.50 -2.05 -14.74
N ARG A 202 -10.66 -1.62 -14.23
CA ARG A 202 -11.31 -2.16 -13.03
C ARG A 202 -12.65 -2.81 -13.39
N ALA A 203 -13.30 -3.41 -12.40
CA ALA A 203 -14.58 -4.10 -12.59
C ALA A 203 -15.73 -3.15 -13.01
N ASP A 204 -15.63 -1.87 -12.70
CA ASP A 204 -16.65 -0.85 -12.93
C ASP A 204 -16.28 0.19 -14.01
N GLY A 205 -15.17 -0.05 -14.74
CA GLY A 205 -14.74 0.79 -15.84
C GLY A 205 -13.22 1.02 -15.89
N TYR A 206 -12.83 2.03 -16.62
CA TYR A 206 -11.44 2.41 -16.82
C TYR A 206 -11.13 3.65 -16.00
N TYR A 207 -9.92 3.66 -15.46
CA TYR A 207 -9.41 4.71 -14.61
C TYR A 207 -8.08 5.20 -15.15
N TYR A 208 -7.87 6.47 -14.96
CA TYR A 208 -6.62 7.12 -15.24
C TYR A 208 -5.95 7.45 -13.92
N GLN A 209 -4.71 7.05 -13.76
CA GLN A 209 -3.92 7.36 -12.59
C GLN A 209 -2.77 8.24 -13.00
N PHE A 210 -2.77 9.47 -12.51
CA PHE A 210 -1.71 10.44 -12.68
C PHE A 210 -0.71 10.28 -11.56
N LEU A 211 0.55 10.13 -11.90
CA LEU A 211 1.65 10.19 -10.95
C LEU A 211 2.19 11.61 -10.97
N VAL A 212 1.92 12.34 -9.90
CA VAL A 212 2.23 13.76 -9.77
C VAL A 212 3.34 13.94 -8.75
N ASN A 213 4.41 14.61 -9.15
CA ASN A 213 5.50 15.01 -8.27
C ASN A 213 5.08 16.29 -7.55
N VAL A 214 4.90 16.22 -6.24
CA VAL A 214 4.47 17.36 -5.42
C VAL A 214 5.35 17.46 -4.20
N GLU A 215 5.81 18.65 -3.89
CA GLU A 215 6.26 18.95 -2.55
C GLU A 215 5.04 19.15 -1.67
N ARG A 216 4.71 18.14 -0.88
CA ARG A 216 3.58 18.20 0.02
C ARG A 216 4.07 18.01 1.44
N LYS A 217 3.98 19.07 2.21
CA LYS A 217 4.07 19.04 3.66
C LYS A 217 2.72 19.53 4.19
N GLU A 218 2.13 18.79 5.09
CA GLU A 218 1.01 19.29 5.88
C GLU A 218 1.60 19.76 7.21
N THR A 219 1.31 21.01 7.60
CA THR A 219 1.75 21.55 8.90
C THR A 219 1.08 20.77 10.01
N HIS A 220 1.88 20.31 10.97
CA HIS A 220 1.42 19.66 12.20
C HIS A 220 1.84 20.51 13.38
N ASN A 221 0.92 20.78 14.29
CA ASN A 221 1.22 21.48 15.51
C ASN A 221 1.61 20.42 16.55
N PHE A 222 2.85 20.48 17.02
CA PHE A 222 3.36 19.56 18.04
C PHE A 222 2.87 20.00 19.43
N GLU A 223 2.07 19.14 20.07
CA GLU A 223 1.46 19.37 21.39
C GLU A 223 2.00 18.39 22.44
N GLY A 224 2.87 17.46 22.06
CA GLY A 224 3.40 16.40 22.94
C GLY A 224 2.47 15.18 23.02
N ASN A 225 1.45 15.10 22.20
CA ASN A 225 0.48 14.00 22.21
C ASN A 225 1.09 12.70 21.67
N VAL A 226 1.11 11.66 22.50
CA VAL A 226 1.68 10.34 22.14
C VAL A 226 0.64 9.25 22.31
N VAL A 227 0.62 8.27 21.40
CA VAL A 227 -0.35 7.19 21.46
C VAL A 227 0.24 5.84 21.06
N GLY A 228 -0.09 4.79 21.83
CA GLY A 228 0.11 3.40 21.44
C GLY A 228 -1.21 2.80 20.97
N ILE A 229 -1.18 1.98 19.93
CA ILE A 229 -2.38 1.31 19.40
C ILE A 229 -2.20 -0.20 19.30
N ASP A 230 -3.17 -0.95 19.84
CA ASP A 230 -3.31 -2.40 19.69
C ASP A 230 -4.34 -2.73 18.61
N LEU A 231 -3.90 -3.46 17.56
CA LEU A 231 -4.74 -3.80 16.41
C LEU A 231 -5.59 -5.04 16.69
N GLY A 232 -6.90 -4.89 16.75
CA GLY A 232 -7.84 -5.93 17.13
C GLY A 232 -8.84 -6.35 16.04
N LEU A 233 -9.51 -7.50 16.26
CA LEU A 233 -10.63 -7.97 15.43
C LEU A 233 -11.99 -7.53 15.97
N ASN A 234 -12.10 -7.28 17.27
CA ASN A 234 -13.32 -6.76 17.90
C ASN A 234 -13.43 -5.25 17.66
N ALA A 235 -12.55 -4.47 18.24
CA ALA A 235 -12.24 -3.13 17.80
C ALA A 235 -11.25 -3.19 16.61
N PHE A 236 -11.19 -2.17 15.78
CA PHE A 236 -10.19 -2.04 14.73
C PHE A 236 -8.81 -1.76 15.33
N TYR A 237 -8.77 -0.88 16.32
CA TYR A 237 -7.70 -0.74 17.29
C TYR A 237 -8.25 -0.21 18.62
N THR A 238 -7.49 -0.44 19.69
CA THR A 238 -7.68 0.23 21.00
C THR A 238 -6.43 1.07 21.26
N ASP A 239 -6.59 2.30 21.72
CA ASP A 239 -5.47 3.18 22.02
C ASP A 239 -5.03 3.11 23.49
N SER A 240 -3.90 3.75 23.81
CA SER A 240 -3.33 3.80 25.15
C SER A 240 -4.18 4.60 26.16
N ASP A 241 -5.13 5.40 25.68
CA ASP A 241 -6.07 6.15 26.50
C ASP A 241 -7.35 5.36 26.80
N GLY A 242 -7.49 4.16 26.19
CA GLY A 242 -8.64 3.27 26.36
C GLY A 242 -9.76 3.49 25.35
N ASN A 243 -9.58 4.39 24.39
CA ASN A 243 -10.57 4.58 23.32
C ASN A 243 -10.47 3.44 22.31
N ALA A 244 -11.61 2.96 21.84
CA ALA A 244 -11.70 1.87 20.87
C ALA A 244 -12.37 2.34 19.59
N VAL A 245 -11.70 2.15 18.45
CA VAL A 245 -12.26 2.39 17.13
C VAL A 245 -12.96 1.14 16.62
N ASN A 246 -14.21 1.26 16.23
CA ASN A 246 -15.01 0.14 15.75
C ASN A 246 -14.46 -0.50 14.49
N ASN A 247 -14.42 -1.84 14.45
CA ASN A 247 -14.11 -2.60 13.24
C ASN A 247 -15.36 -2.70 12.35
N PRO A 248 -15.37 -2.11 11.15
CA PRO A 248 -16.56 -2.06 10.30
C PRO A 248 -16.95 -3.39 9.68
N LYS A 249 -16.06 -4.39 9.63
CA LYS A 249 -16.30 -5.78 9.15
C LYS A 249 -17.03 -5.82 7.79
N TYR A 250 -16.55 -5.05 6.81
CA TYR A 250 -17.21 -4.83 5.50
C TYR A 250 -17.46 -6.12 4.72
N LEU A 251 -16.50 -7.05 4.72
CA LEU A 251 -16.67 -8.34 4.05
C LEU A 251 -17.76 -9.15 4.75
N ARG A 252 -17.74 -9.21 6.09
CA ARG A 252 -18.71 -9.97 6.86
C ARG A 252 -20.13 -9.47 6.65
N ARG A 253 -20.33 -8.14 6.66
CA ARG A 253 -21.62 -7.51 6.34
C ARG A 253 -22.10 -7.83 4.90
N SER A 254 -21.16 -7.98 3.96
CA SER A 254 -21.44 -8.26 2.56
C SER A 254 -21.49 -9.75 2.21
N GLU A 255 -21.21 -10.66 3.14
CA GLU A 255 -20.96 -12.08 2.88
C GLU A 255 -22.16 -12.79 2.25
N LYS A 256 -23.36 -12.57 2.76
CA LYS A 256 -24.60 -13.16 2.23
C LYS A 256 -24.78 -12.82 0.73
N ARG A 257 -24.55 -11.56 0.37
CA ARG A 257 -24.63 -11.10 -1.02
C ARG A 257 -23.50 -11.66 -1.87
N LEU A 258 -22.27 -11.72 -1.37
CA LEU A 258 -21.13 -12.31 -2.07
C LEU A 258 -21.37 -13.78 -2.38
N LYS A 259 -21.83 -14.58 -1.40
CA LYS A 259 -22.19 -15.99 -1.59
C LYS A 259 -23.26 -16.16 -2.69
N LYS A 260 -24.29 -15.30 -2.70
CA LYS A 260 -25.35 -15.32 -3.75
C LYS A 260 -24.75 -15.02 -5.14
N LEU A 261 -23.90 -14.01 -5.26
CA LEU A 261 -23.24 -13.66 -6.53
C LEU A 261 -22.27 -14.76 -6.98
N GLN A 262 -21.51 -15.34 -6.06
CA GLN A 262 -20.58 -16.43 -6.34
C GLN A 262 -21.32 -17.66 -6.88
N ARG A 263 -22.40 -18.09 -6.22
CA ARG A 263 -23.26 -19.21 -6.69
C ARG A 263 -23.84 -18.93 -8.09
N ARG A 264 -24.20 -17.66 -8.39
CA ARG A 264 -24.69 -17.27 -9.72
C ARG A 264 -23.61 -17.42 -10.79
N VAL A 265 -22.35 -17.05 -10.48
CA VAL A 265 -21.22 -17.25 -11.39
C VAL A 265 -20.95 -18.73 -11.61
N SER A 266 -20.91 -19.53 -10.53
CA SER A 266 -20.63 -20.98 -10.61
C SER A 266 -21.68 -21.72 -11.44
N ARG A 267 -22.99 -21.42 -11.26
CA ARG A 267 -24.07 -22.04 -12.04
C ARG A 267 -24.06 -21.72 -13.54
N ARG A 268 -23.42 -20.60 -13.93
CA ARG A 268 -23.31 -20.15 -15.32
C ARG A 268 -22.00 -20.53 -15.99
N HIS A 269 -21.10 -21.15 -15.23
CA HIS A 269 -19.81 -21.61 -15.75
C HIS A 269 -19.97 -22.98 -16.38
N GLU A 270 -19.70 -23.10 -17.67
CA GLU A 270 -19.67 -24.36 -18.41
C GLU A 270 -18.19 -24.84 -18.48
N LYS A 271 -17.92 -26.01 -17.88
CA LYS A 271 -16.57 -26.60 -17.89
C LYS A 271 -16.18 -26.98 -19.33
N GLY A 272 -14.96 -26.60 -19.72
CA GLY A 272 -14.43 -26.90 -21.07
C GLY A 272 -14.88 -25.92 -22.17
N LYS A 273 -15.98 -25.20 -22.00
CA LYS A 273 -16.50 -24.28 -23.02
C LYS A 273 -15.70 -22.97 -23.09
N LYS A 274 -15.26 -22.59 -24.25
CA LYS A 274 -14.64 -21.29 -24.58
C LYS A 274 -15.14 -20.83 -25.94
N PRO A 275 -15.65 -19.58 -26.07
CA PRO A 275 -15.91 -18.61 -25.01
C PRO A 275 -17.11 -18.98 -24.10
N GLN A 276 -17.10 -18.46 -22.87
CA GLN A 276 -18.24 -18.59 -21.95
C GLN A 276 -19.40 -17.68 -22.39
N SER A 277 -20.60 -17.99 -21.90
CA SER A 277 -21.81 -17.23 -22.24
C SER A 277 -21.77 -15.76 -21.77
N ASN A 278 -22.49 -14.88 -22.49
CA ASN A 278 -22.65 -13.48 -22.08
C ASN A 278 -23.22 -13.33 -20.67
N ASN A 279 -24.12 -14.24 -20.28
CA ASN A 279 -24.70 -14.25 -18.94
C ASN A 279 -23.67 -14.61 -17.85
N TYR A 280 -22.72 -15.49 -18.14
CA TYR A 280 -21.59 -15.75 -17.28
C TYR A 280 -20.72 -14.51 -17.11
N HIS A 281 -20.36 -13.83 -18.21
CA HIS A 281 -19.57 -12.61 -18.16
C HIS A 281 -20.26 -11.49 -17.37
N LYS A 282 -21.58 -11.29 -17.57
CA LYS A 282 -22.38 -10.34 -16.78
C LYS A 282 -22.34 -10.67 -15.28
N ALA A 283 -22.48 -11.95 -14.90
CA ALA A 283 -22.43 -12.38 -13.51
C ALA A 283 -21.04 -12.16 -12.89
N ARG A 284 -19.95 -12.47 -13.62
CA ARG A 284 -18.57 -12.18 -13.20
C ARG A 284 -18.35 -10.71 -12.92
N ILE A 285 -18.82 -9.82 -13.79
CA ILE A 285 -18.69 -8.37 -13.62
C ILE A 285 -19.44 -7.92 -12.36
N GLN A 286 -20.65 -8.43 -12.10
CA GLN A 286 -21.41 -8.10 -10.89
C GLN A 286 -20.66 -8.52 -9.62
N LEU A 287 -20.12 -9.73 -9.59
CA LEU A 287 -19.31 -10.23 -8.48
C LEU A 287 -18.05 -9.37 -8.28
N ALA A 288 -17.33 -9.08 -9.36
CA ALA A 288 -16.11 -8.27 -9.32
C ALA A 288 -16.39 -6.83 -8.84
N ARG A 289 -17.50 -6.21 -9.27
CA ARG A 289 -17.91 -4.87 -8.77
C ARG A 289 -18.21 -4.90 -7.28
N HIS A 290 -18.78 -5.98 -6.78
CA HIS A 290 -19.07 -6.10 -5.35
C HIS A 290 -17.78 -6.23 -4.51
N HIS A 291 -16.83 -7.05 -4.98
CA HIS A 291 -15.49 -7.11 -4.37
C HIS A 291 -14.77 -5.75 -4.40
N LEU A 292 -14.85 -5.04 -5.52
CA LEU A 292 -14.25 -3.71 -5.65
C LEU A 292 -14.87 -2.71 -4.66
N LYS A 293 -16.20 -2.77 -4.43
CA LYS A 293 -16.86 -1.94 -3.42
C LYS A 293 -16.29 -2.19 -2.03
N ILE A 294 -16.16 -3.46 -1.61
CA ILE A 294 -15.63 -3.83 -0.31
C ILE A 294 -14.17 -3.35 -0.18
N SER A 295 -13.35 -3.55 -1.21
CA SER A 295 -11.95 -3.09 -1.22
C SER A 295 -11.85 -1.58 -1.03
N ARG A 296 -12.70 -0.80 -1.72
CA ARG A 296 -12.74 0.67 -1.58
C ARG A 296 -13.18 1.11 -0.19
N GLN A 297 -14.17 0.44 0.39
CA GLN A 297 -14.64 0.75 1.75
C GLN A 297 -13.53 0.51 2.79
N ARG A 298 -12.78 -0.61 2.67
CA ARG A 298 -11.62 -0.89 3.54
C ARG A 298 -10.53 0.17 3.39
N LYS A 299 -10.20 0.52 2.14
CA LYS A 299 -9.20 1.55 1.86
C LYS A 299 -9.62 2.90 2.44
N ASP A 300 -10.86 3.33 2.22
CA ASP A 300 -11.39 4.59 2.72
C ASP A 300 -11.33 4.66 4.25
N HIS A 301 -11.78 3.58 4.92
CA HIS A 301 -11.70 3.49 6.38
C HIS A 301 -10.25 3.56 6.86
N GLY A 302 -9.34 2.74 6.32
CA GLY A 302 -7.92 2.74 6.73
C GLY A 302 -7.24 4.09 6.50
N VAL A 303 -7.51 4.74 5.36
CA VAL A 303 -6.98 6.09 5.04
C VAL A 303 -7.48 7.14 6.04
N LYS A 304 -8.79 7.18 6.30
CA LYS A 304 -9.39 8.17 7.23
C LYS A 304 -8.87 7.99 8.66
N THR A 305 -8.83 6.74 9.11
CA THR A 305 -8.36 6.39 10.45
C THR A 305 -6.87 6.71 10.62
N ALA A 306 -6.02 6.34 9.66
CA ALA A 306 -4.59 6.65 9.71
C ALA A 306 -4.34 8.16 9.71
N ARG A 307 -5.05 8.89 8.84
CA ARG A 307 -4.93 10.35 8.76
C ARG A 307 -5.36 11.03 10.07
N ALA A 308 -6.49 10.62 10.65
CA ALA A 308 -6.97 11.17 11.92
C ALA A 308 -5.95 10.97 13.05
N LEU A 309 -5.42 9.73 13.20
CA LEU A 309 -4.39 9.43 14.19
C LEU A 309 -3.15 10.31 14.06
N THR A 310 -2.64 10.46 12.83
CA THR A 310 -1.41 11.21 12.58
C THR A 310 -1.61 12.73 12.56
N GLN A 311 -2.84 13.22 12.56
CA GLN A 311 -3.16 14.63 12.72
C GLN A 311 -3.30 15.05 14.19
N SER A 312 -3.66 14.10 15.05
CA SER A 312 -3.93 14.38 16.48
C SER A 312 -2.78 13.98 17.42
N HIS A 313 -1.71 13.34 16.90
CA HIS A 313 -0.61 12.85 17.74
C HIS A 313 0.74 13.10 17.08
N ASP A 314 1.74 13.36 17.89
CA ASP A 314 3.13 13.61 17.50
C ASP A 314 3.95 12.32 17.41
N LEU A 315 3.54 11.32 18.18
CA LEU A 315 4.09 9.97 18.15
C LEU A 315 2.96 8.94 18.10
N VAL A 316 3.03 8.03 17.13
CA VAL A 316 2.15 6.86 17.05
C VAL A 316 2.97 5.58 17.11
N VAL A 317 2.68 4.72 18.07
CA VAL A 317 3.34 3.42 18.24
C VAL A 317 2.34 2.30 17.94
N TYR A 318 2.76 1.30 17.15
CA TYR A 318 1.90 0.17 16.78
C TYR A 318 2.71 -1.14 16.72
N GLU A 319 2.04 -2.29 16.77
CA GLU A 319 2.68 -3.60 16.66
C GLU A 319 3.06 -3.96 15.21
N ASP A 320 4.31 -4.42 14.99
CA ASP A 320 4.75 -5.03 13.71
C ASP A 320 4.16 -6.44 13.55
N LEU A 321 2.88 -6.51 13.25
CA LEU A 321 2.18 -7.77 13.02
C LEU A 321 2.56 -8.39 11.67
N LYS A 322 3.16 -9.58 11.69
CA LYS A 322 3.41 -10.36 10.47
C LYS A 322 2.11 -10.96 9.93
N VAL A 323 1.28 -10.10 9.31
CA VAL A 323 -0.06 -10.46 8.80
C VAL A 323 -0.01 -11.69 7.89
N SER A 324 1.05 -11.87 7.09
CA SER A 324 1.25 -13.05 6.23
C SER A 324 1.30 -14.38 7.02
N ASN A 325 1.73 -14.36 8.27
CA ASN A 325 1.72 -15.53 9.16
C ASN A 325 0.35 -15.69 9.82
N LEU A 326 -0.27 -14.61 10.24
CA LEU A 326 -1.59 -14.62 10.88
C LEU A 326 -2.68 -15.19 9.99
N VAL A 327 -2.65 -14.88 8.68
CA VAL A 327 -3.62 -15.41 7.70
C VAL A 327 -3.43 -16.89 7.36
N LYS A 328 -2.39 -17.56 7.87
CA LYS A 328 -2.26 -19.02 7.77
C LYS A 328 -3.27 -19.74 8.66
N ASN A 329 -3.69 -19.11 9.76
CA ASN A 329 -4.78 -19.61 10.59
C ASN A 329 -6.11 -19.42 9.84
N HIS A 330 -6.65 -20.52 9.28
CA HIS A 330 -7.86 -20.49 8.44
C HIS A 330 -9.12 -20.02 9.18
N HIS A 331 -9.19 -20.17 10.51
CA HIS A 331 -10.32 -19.70 11.32
C HIS A 331 -10.38 -18.15 11.38
N LEU A 332 -9.21 -17.50 11.45
CA LEU A 332 -9.10 -16.05 11.58
C LEU A 332 -8.76 -15.34 10.26
N ALA A 333 -8.22 -16.04 9.26
CA ALA A 333 -7.73 -15.49 7.99
C ALA A 333 -8.72 -14.54 7.31
N LYS A 334 -10.01 -14.90 7.33
CA LYS A 334 -11.07 -14.08 6.73
C LYS A 334 -11.28 -12.77 7.49
N SER A 335 -11.29 -12.81 8.81
CA SER A 335 -11.46 -11.62 9.66
C SER A 335 -10.24 -10.70 9.60
N ILE A 336 -9.02 -11.28 9.64
CA ILE A 336 -7.76 -10.55 9.49
C ILE A 336 -7.67 -9.88 8.10
N SER A 337 -8.04 -10.61 7.05
CA SER A 337 -8.10 -10.05 5.69
C SER A 337 -9.17 -8.96 5.56
N ASP A 338 -10.26 -9.03 6.35
CA ASP A 338 -11.29 -8.00 6.36
C ASP A 338 -10.84 -6.74 7.09
N ALA A 339 -10.11 -6.86 8.19
CA ALA A 339 -9.54 -5.74 8.92
C ALA A 339 -8.48 -4.98 8.11
N SER A 340 -7.75 -5.66 7.20
CA SER A 340 -6.75 -5.05 6.30
C SER A 340 -5.63 -4.31 7.05
N TRP A 341 -5.15 -4.84 8.18
CA TRP A 341 -4.14 -4.21 9.03
C TRP A 341 -2.86 -3.82 8.28
N TYR A 342 -2.33 -4.70 7.42
CA TYR A 342 -1.15 -4.38 6.60
C TYR A 342 -1.35 -3.11 5.76
N GLN A 343 -2.53 -2.93 5.15
CA GLN A 343 -2.81 -1.73 4.36
C GLN A 343 -2.97 -0.50 5.26
N PHE A 344 -3.53 -0.68 6.45
CA PHE A 344 -3.67 0.40 7.44
C PHE A 344 -2.32 0.90 7.94
N THR A 345 -1.40 0.00 8.34
CA THR A 345 -0.06 0.40 8.81
C THR A 345 0.73 1.11 7.72
N GLN A 346 0.61 0.69 6.45
CA GLN A 346 1.22 1.41 5.32
C GLN A 346 0.65 2.84 5.16
N TRP A 347 -0.65 3.05 5.40
CA TRP A 347 -1.23 4.39 5.41
C TRP A 347 -0.79 5.20 6.62
N LEU A 348 -0.66 4.56 7.77
CA LEU A 348 -0.18 5.21 8.99
C LEU A 348 1.23 5.76 8.79
N GLU A 349 2.17 4.93 8.30
CA GLU A 349 3.53 5.34 7.97
C GLU A 349 3.57 6.46 6.90
N TYR A 350 2.71 6.36 5.88
CA TYR A 350 2.62 7.38 4.84
C TYR A 350 2.18 8.73 5.39
N TYR A 351 1.11 8.76 6.21
CA TYR A 351 0.62 10.01 6.79
C TYR A 351 1.54 10.55 7.88
N ALA A 352 2.20 9.69 8.63
CA ALA A 352 3.22 10.11 9.59
C ALA A 352 4.35 10.90 8.89
N LYS A 353 4.87 10.37 7.78
CA LYS A 353 5.87 11.10 6.95
C LYS A 353 5.32 12.41 6.39
N LEU A 354 4.06 12.44 5.98
CA LEU A 354 3.42 13.62 5.42
C LEU A 354 3.25 14.75 6.45
N HIS A 355 2.84 14.39 7.67
CA HIS A 355 2.66 15.32 8.78
C HIS A 355 3.98 15.62 9.53
N GLY A 356 5.05 14.87 9.24
CA GLY A 356 6.34 15.03 9.91
C GLY A 356 6.39 14.50 11.33
N ILE A 357 5.49 13.58 11.70
CA ILE A 357 5.41 12.96 13.02
C ILE A 357 6.20 11.66 13.09
N VAL A 358 6.49 11.19 14.30
CA VAL A 358 7.18 9.94 14.55
C VAL A 358 6.20 8.78 14.55
N CYS A 359 6.54 7.67 13.86
CA CYS A 359 5.74 6.46 13.81
C CYS A 359 6.64 5.25 14.03
N ILE A 360 6.43 4.51 15.12
CA ILE A 360 7.29 3.40 15.56
C ILE A 360 6.52 2.08 15.53
N ALA A 361 7.08 1.07 14.85
CA ALA A 361 6.62 -0.30 14.89
C ALA A 361 7.38 -1.08 15.97
N VAL A 362 6.68 -1.68 16.93
CA VAL A 362 7.28 -2.48 18.01
C VAL A 362 7.01 -3.97 17.84
N LEU A 363 7.90 -4.81 18.37
CA LEU A 363 7.72 -6.26 18.35
C LEU A 363 6.52 -6.68 19.22
N PRO A 364 5.64 -7.58 18.73
CA PRO A 364 4.38 -7.97 19.42
C PRO A 364 4.59 -8.96 20.57
N HIS A 365 5.80 -9.05 21.15
CA HIS A 365 6.10 -9.98 22.23
C HIS A 365 5.62 -9.43 23.58
N PHE A 366 4.81 -10.21 24.29
CA PHE A 366 4.31 -9.95 25.66
C PHE A 366 3.47 -8.67 25.86
N THR A 367 3.13 -7.93 24.80
CA THR A 367 2.34 -6.69 24.90
C THR A 367 1.01 -6.89 25.60
N SER A 368 0.29 -7.99 25.31
CA SER A 368 -0.99 -8.32 25.97
C SER A 368 -0.83 -9.10 27.29
N GLN A 369 0.36 -9.61 27.61
CA GLN A 369 0.58 -10.41 28.81
C GLN A 369 1.17 -9.60 29.96
N ASN A 370 2.11 -8.72 29.68
CA ASN A 370 2.70 -7.88 30.72
C ASN A 370 1.67 -6.90 31.29
N CYS A 371 1.75 -6.68 32.58
CA CYS A 371 0.94 -5.66 33.25
C CYS A 371 1.53 -4.27 32.94
N SER A 372 0.73 -3.38 32.38
CA SER A 372 1.17 -2.02 32.06
C SER A 372 1.45 -1.15 33.30
N ASN A 373 1.01 -1.59 34.48
CA ASN A 373 1.24 -0.86 35.74
C ASN A 373 2.52 -1.30 36.46
N CYS A 374 2.83 -2.63 36.52
CA CYS A 374 3.98 -3.14 37.29
C CYS A 374 4.99 -3.93 36.46
N GLY A 375 4.77 -4.13 35.17
CA GLY A 375 5.67 -4.85 34.26
C GLY A 375 5.61 -6.37 34.39
N GLN A 376 5.02 -6.94 35.45
CA GLN A 376 5.01 -8.37 35.67
C GLN A 376 4.16 -9.14 34.64
N THR A 377 4.66 -10.30 34.21
CA THR A 377 3.95 -11.10 33.21
C THR A 377 2.79 -11.88 33.82
N VAL A 378 1.60 -11.65 33.29
CA VAL A 378 0.37 -12.35 33.67
C VAL A 378 -0.07 -13.28 32.55
N LYS A 379 0.15 -14.58 32.70
CA LYS A 379 -0.29 -15.59 31.72
C LYS A 379 -1.82 -15.63 31.67
N LYS A 380 -2.38 -15.52 30.49
CA LYS A 380 -3.83 -15.59 30.25
C LYS A 380 -4.14 -16.13 28.85
N SER A 381 -5.29 -16.79 28.72
CA SER A 381 -5.74 -17.28 27.40
C SER A 381 -6.21 -16.13 26.53
N LEU A 382 -6.25 -16.34 25.21
CA LEU A 382 -6.71 -15.36 24.22
C LEU A 382 -8.20 -14.99 24.37
N SER A 383 -8.99 -15.82 25.06
CA SER A 383 -10.42 -15.59 25.32
C SER A 383 -10.67 -14.59 26.44
N VAL A 384 -9.72 -14.45 27.37
CA VAL A 384 -9.85 -13.52 28.50
C VAL A 384 -9.67 -12.09 28.03
N ARG A 385 -10.68 -11.25 28.23
CA ARG A 385 -10.70 -9.84 27.81
C ARG A 385 -10.27 -8.85 28.87
N THR A 386 -10.38 -9.25 30.15
CA THR A 386 -9.97 -8.41 31.25
C THR A 386 -8.56 -8.77 31.69
N HIS A 387 -7.69 -7.78 31.78
CA HIS A 387 -6.41 -7.90 32.45
C HIS A 387 -6.61 -7.69 33.94
N LYS A 388 -6.32 -8.70 34.77
CA LYS A 388 -6.31 -8.60 36.22
C LYS A 388 -4.94 -9.06 36.68
N CYS A 389 -4.16 -8.14 37.25
CA CYS A 389 -2.81 -8.43 37.71
C CYS A 389 -2.83 -8.98 39.14
N PRO A 390 -2.34 -10.18 39.43
CA PRO A 390 -2.26 -10.72 40.78
C PRO A 390 -1.17 -10.06 41.64
N HIS A 391 -0.19 -9.39 40.99
CA HIS A 391 0.95 -8.79 41.70
C HIS A 391 0.67 -7.38 42.24
N CYS A 392 -0.07 -6.57 41.47
CA CYS A 392 -0.33 -5.16 41.86
C CYS A 392 -1.83 -4.80 41.94
N GLY A 393 -2.71 -5.76 41.69
CA GLY A 393 -4.18 -5.51 41.76
C GLY A 393 -4.75 -4.73 40.55
N TYR A 394 -3.92 -4.31 39.59
CA TYR A 394 -4.39 -3.53 38.44
C TYR A 394 -5.39 -4.30 37.59
N VAL A 395 -6.52 -3.66 37.27
CA VAL A 395 -7.58 -4.23 36.43
C VAL A 395 -7.86 -3.27 35.26
N ALA A 396 -7.83 -3.78 34.05
CA ALA A 396 -8.12 -3.03 32.82
C ALA A 396 -8.69 -3.95 31.74
N ASP A 397 -9.21 -3.36 30.65
CA ASP A 397 -9.41 -4.11 29.41
C ASP A 397 -8.06 -4.60 28.88
N ARG A 398 -8.04 -5.83 28.31
CA ARG A 398 -6.81 -6.47 27.85
C ARG A 398 -6.15 -5.68 26.70
N ASP A 399 -6.98 -5.18 25.77
CA ASP A 399 -6.50 -4.52 24.57
C ASP A 399 -6.01 -3.09 24.96
N HIS A 400 -6.62 -2.44 25.96
CA HIS A 400 -6.13 -1.19 26.58
C HIS A 400 -4.79 -1.39 27.29
N ASN A 401 -4.67 -2.46 28.12
CA ASN A 401 -3.38 -2.81 28.75
C ASN A 401 -2.28 -3.06 27.69
N ALA A 402 -2.62 -3.72 26.58
CA ALA A 402 -1.69 -3.96 25.49
C ALA A 402 -1.26 -2.64 24.83
N ALA A 403 -2.18 -1.74 24.54
CA ALA A 403 -1.88 -0.44 23.93
C ALA A 403 -0.93 0.41 24.79
N LYS A 404 -1.07 0.39 26.13
CA LYS A 404 -0.13 1.03 27.06
C LYS A 404 1.27 0.40 26.99
N ASN A 405 1.36 -0.91 26.95
CA ASN A 405 2.65 -1.60 26.80
C ASN A 405 3.30 -1.33 25.44
N ILE A 406 2.51 -1.21 24.39
CA ILE A 406 2.99 -0.83 23.05
C ILE A 406 3.57 0.58 23.10
N LEU A 407 2.88 1.54 23.70
CA LEU A 407 3.36 2.90 23.86
C LEU A 407 4.68 2.94 24.65
N ALA A 408 4.74 2.25 25.80
CA ALA A 408 5.95 2.19 26.63
C ALA A 408 7.16 1.68 25.86
N LYS A 409 7.02 0.58 25.09
CA LYS A 409 8.10 0.06 24.23
C LYS A 409 8.52 1.06 23.15
N GLY A 410 7.59 1.80 22.58
CA GLY A 410 7.91 2.82 21.59
C GLY A 410 8.71 3.98 22.19
N LEU A 411 8.35 4.40 23.40
CA LEU A 411 9.07 5.43 24.14
C LEU A 411 10.47 4.98 24.55
N GLU A 412 10.67 3.71 24.93
CA GLU A 412 12.00 3.14 25.19
C GLU A 412 12.88 3.20 23.93
N ILE A 413 12.34 2.80 22.77
CA ILE A 413 13.06 2.89 21.49
C ILE A 413 13.42 4.33 21.16
N LEU A 414 12.47 5.26 21.34
CA LEU A 414 12.69 6.67 21.08
C LEU A 414 13.78 7.23 21.99
N GLY A 415 13.75 6.94 23.30
CA GLY A 415 14.76 7.34 24.26
C GLY A 415 16.15 6.80 23.91
N ALA A 416 16.26 5.53 23.51
CA ALA A 416 17.52 4.94 23.07
C ALA A 416 18.10 5.62 21.83
N ILE A 417 17.26 6.01 20.85
CA ILE A 417 17.67 6.74 19.66
C ILE A 417 18.20 8.14 20.04
N VAL A 418 17.49 8.87 20.92
CA VAL A 418 17.90 10.20 21.38
C VAL A 418 19.27 10.13 22.07
N ASN A 419 19.44 9.21 23.01
CA ASN A 419 20.70 9.06 23.76
C ASN A 419 21.88 8.68 22.84
N SER A 420 21.64 7.85 21.81
CA SER A 420 22.68 7.49 20.84
C SER A 420 23.10 8.67 19.95
N THR A 421 22.20 9.62 19.69
CA THR A 421 22.51 10.83 18.90
C THR A 421 23.20 11.91 19.72
N GLU A 422 22.98 11.99 21.02
CA GLU A 422 23.67 12.95 21.91
C GLU A 422 25.11 12.52 22.27
N GLY A 423 25.43 11.22 22.17
CA GLY A 423 26.79 10.68 22.42
C GLY A 423 27.79 10.82 21.28
N HIS A 424 27.40 11.31 20.11
CA HIS A 424 28.27 11.48 18.94
C HIS A 424 28.44 12.95 18.55
N SER A 425 29.23 13.66 19.34
CA SER A 425 29.82 14.95 18.95
C SER A 425 31.28 14.75 18.52
N GLU A 426 31.53 13.94 17.47
CA GLU A 426 32.77 13.97 16.70
C GLU A 426 32.48 13.88 15.19
N PRO A 427 33.24 14.68 14.38
CA PRO A 427 32.99 14.72 12.94
C PRO A 427 33.74 13.59 12.24
N GLY A 428 33.04 12.58 11.76
CA GLY A 428 33.66 11.61 10.87
C GLY A 428 33.07 10.21 10.93
N GLY A 429 32.18 9.91 10.03
CA GLY A 429 31.73 8.55 9.74
C GLY A 429 30.24 8.35 9.96
N ASP A 430 29.52 8.29 8.88
CA ASP A 430 28.11 7.99 8.83
C ASP A 430 27.89 6.47 9.03
N PRO A 431 27.48 5.98 10.22
CA PRO A 431 27.32 4.54 10.45
C PRO A 431 26.12 3.95 9.73
N PHE A 432 25.35 4.75 8.97
CA PHE A 432 24.20 4.32 8.21
C PHE A 432 24.39 4.41 6.68
N ALA A 433 25.57 4.79 6.20
CA ALA A 433 25.85 4.93 4.77
C ALA A 433 25.76 3.61 3.99
N GLU A 434 25.90 2.45 4.63
CA GLU A 434 25.85 1.14 3.95
C GLU A 434 24.44 0.56 3.76
N HIS A 435 23.37 1.18 4.27
CA HIS A 435 22.02 0.65 4.16
C HIS A 435 21.02 1.53 3.39
N SER A 436 21.44 2.68 2.83
CA SER A 436 20.55 3.63 2.17
C SER A 436 20.42 3.47 0.64
N GLU A 437 21.14 2.56 0.03
CA GLU A 437 20.94 2.25 -1.39
C GLU A 437 19.80 1.21 -1.57
N GLY A 438 18.58 1.69 -1.78
CA GLY A 438 17.54 0.85 -2.38
C GLY A 438 16.19 0.75 -1.72
N LYS A 439 15.80 1.60 -0.80
CA LYS A 439 14.39 1.88 -0.59
C LYS A 439 14.00 3.06 -1.48
N ALA A 440 13.64 2.75 -2.72
CA ALA A 440 12.70 3.62 -3.40
C ALA A 440 11.51 3.76 -2.43
N THR A 441 11.36 4.92 -1.83
CA THR A 441 10.18 5.33 -1.08
C THR A 441 9.04 5.50 -2.09
N GLY A 442 8.65 4.35 -2.70
CA GLY A 442 7.40 4.25 -3.40
C GLY A 442 6.30 4.35 -2.36
N GLU A 443 5.24 5.09 -2.67
CA GLU A 443 3.96 4.92 -2.00
C GLU A 443 3.75 3.45 -1.66
N PRO A 444 3.20 3.14 -0.48
CA PRO A 444 2.82 1.77 -0.15
C PRO A 444 2.05 1.24 -1.35
N ASP A 445 2.35 0.00 -1.79
CA ASP A 445 1.83 -0.64 -3.03
C ASP A 445 0.33 -0.34 -3.28
N LEU A 446 0.00 0.94 -3.47
CA LEU A 446 -1.34 1.47 -3.79
C LEU A 446 -1.88 0.90 -5.10
N TRP A 447 -0.98 0.25 -5.85
CA TRP A 447 -1.23 -0.40 -7.12
C TRP A 447 -1.70 -1.86 -6.98
N ARG A 448 -1.71 -2.42 -5.76
CA ARG A 448 -2.15 -3.81 -5.51
C ARG A 448 -3.56 -3.86 -4.92
N ALA A 449 -4.54 -3.38 -5.64
CA ALA A 449 -5.96 -3.67 -5.37
C ALA A 449 -6.67 -4.12 -6.65
#